data_76270193fb02c99a4fd464bd8f8ecf74
#
_entry.id   76270193fb02c99a4fd464bd8f8ecf74
#
_cell.length_a   1.000
_cell.length_b   1.000
_cell.length_c   1.000
_cell.angle_alpha   90.00
_cell.angle_beta   90.00
_cell.angle_gamma   90.00
#
_symmetry.space_group_name_H-M   'P 1'
#
loop_
_entity.id
_entity.type
_entity.pdbx_description
1 polymer ?
#
loop_
_entity_poly.entity_id
_entity_poly.type
_entity_poly.pdbx_seq_one_letter_code
_entity_poly.pdbx_strand_id
1 'polypeptide(L)'
;MAYQSSVKLRGLSLNCDIGSYGMNEVLPNKHRLDMELLVEKNLILIEEDKMANVFDYDPLVEDITQISLSGKFNTQEKLITLILKACLKYYQIKAVSLFLYKTPVREDGELGIAVSISEQELKKLREQLL
;
A
#
# COMPACT_ATOMS: atom_id res chain seq x y z
N MET A 1 -22.58 -17.27 -3.18
CA MET A 1 -21.36 -16.64 -3.68
C MET A 1 -21.16 -15.30 -2.98
N ALA A 2 -19.98 -15.08 -2.45
CA ALA A 2 -19.66 -13.82 -1.79
C ALA A 2 -19.22 -12.80 -2.83
N TYR A 3 -19.71 -11.56 -2.69
CA TYR A 3 -19.19 -10.45 -3.49
C TYR A 3 -17.91 -9.93 -2.87
N GLN A 4 -16.94 -9.60 -3.72
CA GLN A 4 -15.75 -8.91 -3.28
C GLN A 4 -15.92 -7.43 -3.52
N SER A 5 -15.60 -6.66 -2.51
CA SER A 5 -15.62 -5.21 -2.58
C SER A 5 -14.25 -4.70 -2.15
N SER A 6 -13.70 -3.80 -2.92
CA SER A 6 -12.37 -3.30 -2.64
C SER A 6 -12.21 -1.83 -2.99
N VAL A 7 -11.25 -1.20 -2.34
CA VAL A 7 -10.72 0.10 -2.72
C VAL A 7 -9.39 -0.17 -3.40
N LYS A 8 -9.17 0.42 -4.56
CA LYS A 8 -7.93 0.23 -5.33
C LYS A 8 -7.24 1.56 -5.53
N LEU A 9 -5.96 1.58 -5.21
CA LEU A 9 -5.07 2.70 -5.49
C LEU A 9 -4.03 2.22 -6.48
N ARG A 10 -3.83 2.95 -7.56
CA ARG A 10 -2.86 2.57 -8.58
C ARG A 10 -1.89 3.68 -8.89
N GLY A 11 -0.61 3.34 -8.93
CA GLY A 11 0.43 4.23 -9.40
C GLY A 11 0.69 5.42 -8.51
N LEU A 12 0.49 5.30 -7.20
CA LEU A 12 0.83 6.39 -6.27
C LEU A 12 2.33 6.60 -6.26
N SER A 13 2.78 7.79 -6.65
CA SER A 13 4.19 8.15 -6.60
C SER A 13 4.62 8.35 -5.15
N LEU A 14 5.71 7.69 -4.76
CA LEU A 14 6.30 7.83 -3.43
C LEU A 14 7.68 8.46 -3.59
N ASN A 15 7.89 9.58 -2.90
CA ASN A 15 9.17 10.28 -2.88
C ASN A 15 10.06 9.67 -1.78
N CYS A 16 10.47 8.42 -2.00
CA CYS A 16 11.29 7.70 -1.04
C CYS A 16 12.71 7.53 -1.56
N ASP A 17 13.64 7.38 -0.63
CA ASP A 17 15.05 7.15 -0.92
C ASP A 17 15.36 5.70 -0.56
N ILE A 18 15.53 4.85 -1.57
CA ILE A 18 15.73 3.42 -1.40
C ILE A 18 17.01 2.98 -2.10
N GLY A 19 17.83 2.23 -1.37
CA GLY A 19 19.02 1.58 -1.89
C GLY A 19 20.22 2.50 -1.98
N SER A 20 21.29 1.96 -2.55
CA SER A 20 22.52 2.68 -2.80
C SER A 20 22.88 2.59 -4.27
N TYR A 21 23.26 3.72 -4.85
CA TYR A 21 23.63 3.80 -6.24
C TYR A 21 25.01 4.41 -6.35
N GLY A 22 25.84 3.82 -7.22
CA GLY A 22 27.14 4.38 -7.53
C GLY A 22 27.04 5.64 -8.38
N MET A 23 28.16 6.36 -8.50
CA MET A 23 28.19 7.62 -9.22
C MET A 23 27.77 7.51 -10.68
N ASN A 24 28.00 6.34 -11.29
CA ASN A 24 27.70 6.10 -12.71
C ASN A 24 26.43 5.29 -12.93
N GLU A 25 25.68 5.00 -11.87
CA GLU A 25 24.43 4.26 -11.99
C GLU A 25 23.27 5.19 -12.26
N VAL A 26 22.35 4.74 -13.11
CA VAL A 26 21.12 5.47 -13.42
C VAL A 26 20.10 5.17 -12.33
N LEU A 27 19.66 6.22 -11.64
CA LEU A 27 18.64 6.09 -10.62
C LEU A 27 17.28 5.83 -11.25
N PRO A 28 16.44 4.93 -10.68
CA PRO A 28 15.06 4.83 -11.08
C PRO A 28 14.37 6.18 -10.85
N ASN A 29 13.52 6.58 -11.78
CA ASN A 29 12.88 7.88 -11.69
C ASN A 29 11.89 7.95 -10.55
N LYS A 30 11.18 6.84 -10.28
CA LYS A 30 10.09 6.85 -9.31
C LYS A 30 9.90 5.48 -8.67
N HIS A 31 9.51 5.53 -7.41
CA HIS A 31 8.87 4.41 -6.76
C HIS A 31 7.37 4.66 -6.73
N ARG A 32 6.59 3.62 -7.00
CA ARG A 32 5.13 3.70 -7.05
C ARG A 32 4.52 2.56 -6.25
N LEU A 33 3.31 2.80 -5.78
CA LEU A 33 2.55 1.83 -5.01
C LEU A 33 1.20 1.58 -5.66
N ASP A 34 0.89 0.31 -5.88
CA ASP A 34 -0.47 -0.15 -6.15
C ASP A 34 -0.97 -0.87 -4.91
N MET A 35 -2.21 -0.63 -4.54
CA MET A 35 -2.80 -1.16 -3.32
C MET A 35 -4.24 -1.56 -3.58
N GLU A 36 -4.63 -2.73 -3.09
CA GLU A 36 -6.03 -3.15 -3.08
C GLU A 36 -6.41 -3.53 -1.66
N LEU A 37 -7.47 -2.90 -1.18
CA LEU A 37 -7.98 -3.08 0.18
C LEU A 37 -9.37 -3.69 0.09
N LEU A 38 -9.52 -4.93 0.58
CA LEU A 38 -10.85 -5.54 0.67
C LEU A 38 -11.58 -4.96 1.87
N VAL A 39 -12.81 -4.53 1.64
CA VAL A 39 -13.69 -3.96 2.67
C VAL A 39 -15.07 -4.58 2.55
N GLU A 40 -15.87 -4.46 3.58
CA GLU A 40 -17.27 -4.90 3.54
C GLU A 40 -18.02 -4.17 2.42
N LYS A 41 -18.90 -4.87 1.72
CA LYS A 41 -19.63 -4.29 0.59
C LYS A 41 -20.47 -3.09 0.98
N ASN A 42 -20.95 -3.04 2.23
CA ASN A 42 -21.76 -1.92 2.71
C ASN A 42 -20.97 -0.62 2.90
N LEU A 43 -19.64 -0.68 2.80
CA LEU A 43 -18.81 0.52 2.80
C LEU A 43 -18.60 1.09 1.40
N ILE A 44 -19.10 0.39 0.37
CA ILE A 44 -19.01 0.83 -1.04
C ILE A 44 -20.41 1.03 -1.61
N LEU A 45 -21.30 0.07 -1.39
CA LEU A 45 -22.67 0.16 -1.83
C LEU A 45 -23.49 0.78 -0.70
N ILE A 46 -23.64 2.10 -0.74
CA ILE A 46 -24.30 2.87 0.33
C ILE A 46 -25.62 3.42 -0.15
N GLU A 47 -26.57 3.64 0.77
CA GLU A 47 -27.85 4.25 0.47
C GLU A 47 -27.82 5.76 0.68
N GLU A 48 -27.26 6.21 1.80
CA GLU A 48 -27.15 7.64 2.10
C GLU A 48 -25.75 8.14 1.74
N ASP A 49 -25.71 9.25 1.03
CA ASP A 49 -24.45 9.86 0.57
C ASP A 49 -23.79 10.63 1.70
N LYS A 50 -23.11 9.88 2.58
CA LYS A 50 -22.42 10.43 3.76
C LYS A 50 -21.07 9.77 3.94
N MET A 51 -20.07 10.55 4.30
CA MET A 51 -18.73 10.03 4.59
C MET A 51 -18.71 9.01 5.72
N ALA A 52 -19.64 9.11 6.67
CA ALA A 52 -19.75 8.13 7.76
C ALA A 52 -20.08 6.72 7.27
N ASN A 53 -20.60 6.57 6.06
CA ASN A 53 -21.04 5.30 5.50
C ASN A 53 -19.98 4.59 4.67
N VAL A 54 -18.84 5.23 4.43
CA VAL A 54 -17.77 4.67 3.59
C VAL A 54 -16.49 4.49 4.41
N PHE A 55 -15.56 3.73 3.84
CA PHE A 55 -14.21 3.70 4.39
C PHE A 55 -13.46 4.94 3.89
N ASP A 56 -13.05 5.81 4.81
CA ASP A 56 -12.25 6.99 4.47
C ASP A 56 -10.79 6.54 4.36
N TYR A 57 -10.30 6.45 3.13
CA TYR A 57 -8.92 6.02 2.84
C TYR A 57 -7.90 7.15 2.86
N ASP A 58 -8.33 8.42 2.93
CA ASP A 58 -7.40 9.55 2.89
C ASP A 58 -6.37 9.53 4.04
N PRO A 59 -6.76 9.23 5.30
CA PRO A 59 -5.75 9.12 6.35
C PRO A 59 -4.70 8.05 6.11
N LEU A 60 -5.08 6.91 5.54
CA LEU A 60 -4.14 5.86 5.21
C LEU A 60 -3.16 6.31 4.12
N VAL A 61 -3.66 6.95 3.07
CA VAL A 61 -2.81 7.46 1.99
C VAL A 61 -1.82 8.49 2.54
N GLU A 62 -2.28 9.35 3.45
CA GLU A 62 -1.39 10.31 4.11
C GLU A 62 -0.33 9.62 4.96
N ASP A 63 -0.71 8.61 5.74
CA ASP A 63 0.24 7.82 6.53
C ASP A 63 1.32 7.20 5.64
N ILE A 64 0.92 6.62 4.52
CA ILE A 64 1.84 6.00 3.57
C ILE A 64 2.80 7.04 2.99
N THR A 65 2.29 8.21 2.65
CA THR A 65 3.11 9.29 2.12
C THR A 65 4.15 9.72 3.15
N GLN A 66 3.75 9.89 4.40
CA GLN A 66 4.68 10.28 5.47
C GLN A 66 5.71 9.20 5.75
N ILE A 67 5.30 7.93 5.74
CA ILE A 67 6.23 6.80 5.92
C ILE A 67 7.29 6.83 4.81
N SER A 68 6.90 7.07 3.56
CA SER A 68 7.83 7.07 2.44
C SER A 68 8.88 8.19 2.55
N LEU A 69 8.56 9.27 3.26
CA LEU A 69 9.45 10.41 3.46
C LEU A 69 10.26 10.31 4.75
N SER A 70 10.02 9.30 5.58
CA SER A 70 10.53 9.26 6.96
C SER A 70 12.02 8.98 7.08
N GLY A 71 12.69 8.63 5.99
CA GLY A 71 14.13 8.38 6.03
C GLY A 71 14.60 7.64 4.79
N LYS A 72 15.84 7.18 4.89
CA LYS A 72 16.45 6.39 3.83
C LYS A 72 16.21 4.92 4.09
N PHE A 73 15.77 4.20 3.05
CA PHE A 73 15.54 2.76 3.11
C PHE A 73 16.63 2.03 2.36
N ASN A 74 17.12 0.93 2.93
CA ASN A 74 18.06 0.07 2.21
C ASN A 74 17.35 -0.82 1.20
N THR A 75 16.10 -1.18 1.47
CA THR A 75 15.34 -2.12 0.64
C THR A 75 13.88 -1.69 0.48
N GLN A 76 13.27 -2.09 -0.63
CA GLN A 76 11.82 -1.97 -0.81
C GLN A 76 11.05 -2.79 0.21
N GLU A 77 11.63 -3.91 0.64
CA GLU A 77 11.01 -4.81 1.61
C GLU A 77 10.74 -4.11 2.95
N LYS A 78 11.65 -3.28 3.40
CA LYS A 78 11.42 -2.52 4.63
C LYS A 78 10.27 -1.53 4.47
N LEU A 79 10.24 -0.83 3.35
CA LEU A 79 9.17 0.15 3.11
C LEU A 79 7.81 -0.52 3.01
N ILE A 80 7.69 -1.63 2.25
CA ILE A 80 6.41 -2.32 2.11
C ILE A 80 5.93 -2.90 3.45
N THR A 81 6.86 -3.31 4.30
CA THR A 81 6.53 -3.76 5.66
C THR A 81 5.87 -2.65 6.47
N LEU A 82 6.43 -1.45 6.41
CA LEU A 82 5.86 -0.30 7.13
C LEU A 82 4.51 0.12 6.55
N ILE A 83 4.34 0.03 5.24
CA ILE A 83 3.06 0.30 4.58
C ILE A 83 2.00 -0.71 5.04
N LEU A 84 2.36 -2.00 5.09
CA LEU A 84 1.44 -3.02 5.61
C LEU A 84 1.04 -2.73 7.04
N LYS A 85 1.99 -2.37 7.89
CA LYS A 85 1.70 -2.02 9.29
C LYS A 85 0.73 -0.83 9.40
N ALA A 86 0.86 0.15 8.51
CA ALA A 86 -0.10 1.25 8.47
C ALA A 86 -1.51 0.76 8.15
N CYS A 87 -1.64 -0.18 7.22
CA CYS A 87 -2.94 -0.76 6.87
C CYS A 87 -3.60 -1.47 8.06
N LEU A 88 -2.81 -2.08 8.94
CA LEU A 88 -3.34 -2.82 10.10
C LEU A 88 -4.12 -1.94 11.06
N LYS A 89 -3.87 -0.64 11.08
CA LYS A 89 -4.54 0.29 11.99
C LYS A 89 -6.01 0.52 11.63
N TYR A 90 -6.40 0.17 10.41
CA TYR A 90 -7.74 0.42 9.89
C TYR A 90 -8.50 -0.89 9.86
N TYR A 91 -9.30 -1.15 10.88
CA TYR A 91 -9.98 -2.44 11.05
C TYR A 91 -11.01 -2.72 9.95
N GLN A 92 -11.44 -1.70 9.23
CA GLN A 92 -12.36 -1.88 8.08
C GLN A 92 -11.68 -2.64 6.93
N ILE A 93 -10.36 -2.63 6.88
CA ILE A 93 -9.60 -3.37 5.88
C ILE A 93 -9.59 -4.84 6.28
N LYS A 94 -10.17 -5.70 5.43
CA LYS A 94 -10.28 -7.14 5.69
C LYS A 94 -9.12 -7.94 5.11
N ALA A 95 -8.63 -7.53 3.96
CA ALA A 95 -7.49 -8.15 3.30
C ALA A 95 -6.79 -7.09 2.48
N VAL A 96 -5.51 -7.30 2.19
CA VAL A 96 -4.71 -6.29 1.52
C VAL A 96 -3.78 -6.93 0.50
N SER A 97 -3.63 -6.27 -0.66
CA SER A 97 -2.61 -6.59 -1.65
C SER A 97 -1.83 -5.33 -1.94
N LEU A 98 -0.51 -5.45 -1.93
CA LEU A 98 0.41 -4.34 -2.15
C LEU A 98 1.40 -4.72 -3.23
N PHE A 99 1.69 -3.78 -4.13
CA PHE A 99 2.76 -3.90 -5.10
C PHE A 99 3.57 -2.60 -5.06
N LEU A 100 4.80 -2.69 -4.57
CA LEU A 100 5.73 -1.56 -4.50
C LEU A 100 6.79 -1.77 -5.56
N TYR A 101 6.92 -0.83 -6.48
CA TYR A 101 7.79 -1.00 -7.64
C TYR A 101 8.51 0.29 -8.01
N LYS A 102 9.60 0.12 -8.72
CA LYS A 102 10.37 1.22 -9.30
C LYS A 102 10.17 1.25 -10.80
N THR A 103 10.16 2.44 -11.37
CA THR A 103 9.96 2.66 -12.80
C THR A 103 10.66 3.95 -13.26
N PRO A 104 11.24 3.98 -14.47
CA PRO A 104 11.46 2.82 -15.32
C PRO A 104 12.66 1.99 -14.87
N VAL A 105 12.63 0.70 -15.19
CA VAL A 105 13.78 -0.20 -15.05
C VAL A 105 14.20 -0.56 -16.48
N ARG A 106 15.47 -0.36 -16.79
CA ARG A 106 15.94 -0.37 -18.17
C ARG A 106 15.28 0.79 -18.93
N GLU A 107 14.56 0.53 -20.01
CA GLU A 107 13.93 1.56 -20.81
C GLU A 107 12.49 1.84 -20.35
N ASP A 108 11.74 0.80 -20.11
CA ASP A 108 10.30 0.91 -19.90
C ASP A 108 9.75 -0.08 -18.86
N GLY A 109 10.61 -0.83 -18.19
CA GLY A 109 10.16 -1.87 -17.28
C GLY A 109 9.73 -1.32 -15.91
N GLU A 110 8.96 -2.15 -15.23
CA GLU A 110 8.61 -1.96 -13.83
C GLU A 110 9.13 -3.16 -13.05
N LEU A 111 9.74 -2.91 -11.91
CA LEU A 111 10.28 -3.98 -11.08
C LEU A 111 10.00 -3.67 -9.62
N GLY A 112 9.38 -4.61 -8.96
CA GLY A 112 9.07 -4.43 -7.56
C GLY A 112 8.74 -5.71 -6.85
N ILE A 113 8.18 -5.54 -5.67
CA ILE A 113 7.79 -6.62 -4.79
C ILE A 113 6.30 -6.52 -4.47
N ALA A 114 5.67 -7.66 -4.31
CA ALA A 114 4.24 -7.72 -4.04
C ALA A 114 3.97 -8.65 -2.86
N VAL A 115 2.95 -8.33 -2.11
CA VAL A 115 2.46 -9.18 -1.04
C VAL A 115 0.94 -9.11 -1.01
N SER A 116 0.29 -10.26 -0.82
CA SER A 116 -1.15 -10.35 -0.62
C SER A 116 -1.41 -11.08 0.68
N ILE A 117 -2.17 -10.43 1.56
CA ILE A 117 -2.49 -10.93 2.89
C ILE A 117 -3.99 -11.21 2.95
N SER A 118 -4.34 -12.46 3.19
CA SER A 118 -5.73 -12.88 3.30
C SER A 118 -6.37 -12.31 4.58
N GLU A 119 -7.70 -12.37 4.63
CA GLU A 119 -8.43 -11.90 5.82
C GLU A 119 -7.98 -12.63 7.08
N GLN A 120 -7.83 -13.94 6.99
CA GLN A 120 -7.42 -14.75 8.14
C GLN A 120 -6.01 -14.38 8.62
N GLU A 121 -5.08 -14.21 7.70
CA GLU A 121 -3.72 -13.82 8.05
C GLU A 121 -3.65 -12.39 8.57
N LEU A 122 -4.46 -11.49 8.03
CA LEU A 122 -4.48 -10.11 8.50
C LEU A 122 -4.94 -10.01 9.94
N LYS A 123 -5.93 -10.82 10.32
CA LYS A 123 -6.38 -10.92 11.72
C LYS A 123 -5.24 -11.33 12.63
N LYS A 124 -4.48 -12.36 12.22
CA LYS A 124 -3.33 -12.84 13.01
C LYS A 124 -2.27 -11.75 13.15
N LEU A 125 -1.97 -11.03 12.08
CA LEU A 125 -0.99 -9.95 12.13
C LEU A 125 -1.43 -8.83 13.05
N ARG A 126 -2.72 -8.49 13.06
CA ARG A 126 -3.23 -7.50 14.00
C ARG A 126 -3.07 -7.92 15.45
N GLU A 127 -3.32 -9.19 15.75
CA GLU A 127 -3.15 -9.73 17.10
C GLU A 127 -1.69 -9.68 17.54
N GLN A 128 -0.75 -9.89 16.61
CA GLN A 128 0.67 -9.96 16.92
C GLN A 128 1.35 -8.58 16.94
N LEU A 129 0.90 -7.64 16.12
CA LEU A 129 1.61 -6.40 15.86
C LEU A 129 0.92 -5.13 16.36
N LEU A 130 -0.32 -5.27 16.83
CA LEU A 130 -1.07 -4.12 17.39
C LEU A 130 -1.44 -4.35 18.89
#